data_e2fcb0927b7dff734bc4d1b8bd5f1008
#
_entry.id   e2fcb0927b7dff734bc4d1b8bd5f1008
#
_cell.length_a   1.000
_cell.length_b   1.000
_cell.length_c   1.000
_cell.angle_alpha   90.00
_cell.angle_beta   90.00
_cell.angle_gamma   90.00
#
_symmetry.space_group_name_H-M   'P 1'
#
loop_
_entity.id
_entity.type
_entity.pdbx_description
1 polymer ?
#
loop_
_entity_poly.entity_id
_entity_poly.type
_entity_poly.pdbx_seq_one_letter_code
_entity_poly.pdbx_strand_id
1 'polypeptide(L)'
;MRLKNDIFFAEVEELLAEGRQVTILVRGNSMRPLLRDGRDKIVLRKANDEDIRKGAVMLFRHRGSHVMHRVTKIEGDVVIFEGDGNYKMQEIALRKDIIAVMEAVVRPSGRRIECSSSRWRILSFMWLSQARIERRVILGIMRRLNL
;
A
#
# COMPACT_ATOMS: atom_id res chain seq x y z
N MET A 1 1.08 6.02 2.40
CA MET A 1 2.21 6.70 1.78
C MET A 1 1.68 7.74 0.80
N ARG A 2 1.96 8.99 1.06
CA ARG A 2 1.58 10.09 0.17
C ARG A 2 2.82 10.60 -0.55
N LEU A 3 2.75 10.71 -1.85
CA LEU A 3 3.88 11.01 -2.71
C LEU A 3 3.56 12.29 -3.51
N LYS A 4 4.44 13.29 -3.41
CA LYS A 4 4.19 14.64 -3.95
C LYS A 4 4.97 14.98 -5.23
N ASN A 5 5.56 14.00 -5.89
CA ASN A 5 6.32 14.28 -7.11
C ASN A 5 5.46 13.98 -8.35
N ASP A 6 4.78 14.99 -8.85
CA ASP A 6 3.84 14.86 -9.96
C ASP A 6 4.52 14.36 -11.25
N ILE A 7 5.75 14.80 -11.54
CA ILE A 7 6.49 14.37 -12.72
C ILE A 7 6.85 12.88 -12.64
N PHE A 8 7.37 12.45 -11.48
CA PHE A 8 7.70 11.06 -11.23
C PHE A 8 6.48 10.15 -11.37
N PHE A 9 5.34 10.55 -10.82
CA PHE A 9 4.13 9.74 -10.90
C PHE A 9 3.48 9.74 -12.28
N ALA A 10 3.62 10.81 -13.07
CA ALA A 10 3.22 10.80 -14.46
C ALA A 10 3.98 9.73 -15.26
N GLU A 11 5.29 9.62 -15.05
CA GLU A 11 6.11 8.56 -15.67
C GLU A 11 5.71 7.16 -15.19
N VAL A 12 5.45 7.00 -13.90
CA VAL A 12 4.98 5.72 -13.33
C VAL A 12 3.66 5.31 -13.97
N GLU A 13 2.70 6.22 -14.09
CA GLU A 13 1.42 5.94 -14.73
C GLU A 13 1.57 5.54 -16.20
N GLU A 14 2.47 6.20 -16.96
CA GLU A 14 2.75 5.83 -18.36
C GLU A 14 3.30 4.41 -18.47
N LEU A 15 4.29 4.07 -17.66
CA LEU A 15 4.89 2.73 -17.65
C LEU A 15 3.86 1.65 -17.30
N LEU A 16 3.03 1.92 -16.32
CA LEU A 16 1.94 1.01 -15.92
C LEU A 16 0.90 0.85 -17.04
N ALA A 17 0.55 1.95 -17.73
CA ALA A 17 -0.39 1.92 -18.84
C ALA A 17 0.13 1.08 -20.03
N GLU A 18 1.46 1.02 -20.21
CA GLU A 18 2.13 0.16 -21.19
C GLU A 18 2.19 -1.32 -20.78
N GLY A 19 1.65 -1.67 -19.63
CA GLY A 19 1.68 -3.03 -19.08
C GLY A 19 2.98 -3.40 -18.37
N ARG A 20 3.84 -2.44 -18.10
CA ARG A 20 5.11 -2.67 -17.39
C ARG A 20 4.92 -2.71 -15.87
N GLN A 21 5.74 -3.51 -15.19
CA GLN A 21 5.90 -3.43 -13.75
C GLN A 21 6.82 -2.26 -13.40
N VAL A 22 6.53 -1.62 -12.27
CA VAL A 22 7.35 -0.53 -11.73
C VAL A 22 7.76 -0.87 -10.30
N THR A 23 9.05 -0.74 -10.01
CA THR A 23 9.57 -0.95 -8.66
C THR A 23 9.95 0.39 -8.05
N ILE A 24 9.40 0.71 -6.89
CA ILE A 24 9.66 1.95 -6.17
C ILE A 24 10.06 1.70 -4.73
N LEU A 25 10.88 2.59 -4.17
CA LEU A 25 11.27 2.55 -2.77
C LEU A 25 10.13 3.08 -1.90
N VAL A 26 9.82 2.38 -0.81
CA VAL A 26 8.81 2.82 0.16
C VAL A 26 9.25 4.10 0.85
N ARG A 27 8.35 5.09 0.88
CA ARG A 27 8.52 6.35 1.58
C ARG A 27 7.40 6.57 2.56
N GLY A 28 7.75 7.02 3.77
CA GLY A 28 6.81 7.28 4.84
C GLY A 28 6.48 6.04 5.69
N ASN A 29 5.70 6.27 6.73
CA ASN A 29 5.45 5.28 7.78
C ASN A 29 4.02 4.75 7.79
N SER A 30 3.16 5.19 6.87
CA SER A 30 1.74 4.87 6.87
C SER A 30 1.43 3.40 6.60
N MET A 31 2.40 2.63 6.10
CA MET A 31 2.23 1.19 5.82
C MET A 31 3.04 0.30 6.77
N ARG A 32 3.53 0.84 7.90
CA ARG A 32 4.11 0.03 8.96
C ARG A 32 3.05 -0.89 9.58
N PRO A 33 3.43 -2.04 10.11
CA PRO A 33 4.77 -2.60 10.24
C PRO A 33 5.24 -3.39 9.03
N LEU A 34 4.38 -3.66 8.06
CA LEU A 34 4.66 -4.56 6.94
C LEU A 34 5.63 -3.95 5.92
N LEU A 35 5.52 -2.65 5.69
CA LEU A 35 6.42 -1.90 4.81
C LEU A 35 7.14 -0.80 5.59
N ARG A 36 8.44 -0.66 5.37
CA ARG A 36 9.28 0.34 6.07
C ARG A 36 9.89 1.34 5.10
N ASP A 37 9.83 2.60 5.54
CA ASP A 37 10.45 3.74 4.84
C ASP A 37 11.95 3.49 4.57
N GLY A 38 12.36 3.79 3.34
CA GLY A 38 13.75 3.72 2.91
C GLY A 38 14.39 2.32 2.91
N ARG A 39 13.66 1.28 3.35
CA ARG A 39 14.15 -0.10 3.43
C ARG A 39 13.58 -1.00 2.35
N ASP A 40 12.27 -1.00 2.23
CA ASP A 40 11.58 -1.93 1.35
C ASP A 40 11.28 -1.30 0.00
N LYS A 41 11.32 -2.11 -1.05
CA LYS A 41 10.83 -1.74 -2.38
C LYS A 41 9.54 -2.48 -2.64
N ILE A 42 8.68 -1.88 -3.42
CA ILE A 42 7.41 -2.47 -3.83
C ILE A 42 7.36 -2.57 -5.34
N VAL A 43 6.79 -3.65 -5.82
CA VAL A 43 6.55 -3.90 -7.23
C VAL A 43 5.08 -3.64 -7.52
N LEU A 44 4.82 -2.70 -8.40
CA LEU A 44 3.48 -2.31 -8.83
C LEU A 44 3.20 -2.81 -10.24
N ARG A 45 1.97 -3.20 -10.50
CA ARG A 45 1.43 -3.41 -11.84
C ARG A 45 0.11 -2.68 -12.00
N LYS A 46 -0.31 -2.44 -13.23
CA LYS A 46 -1.60 -1.84 -13.52
C LYS A 46 -2.73 -2.61 -12.83
N ALA A 47 -3.62 -1.91 -12.15
CA ALA A 47 -4.77 -2.52 -11.51
C ALA A 47 -5.87 -2.83 -12.51
N ASN A 48 -6.48 -3.99 -12.36
CA ASN A 48 -7.74 -4.37 -13.01
C ASN A 48 -8.85 -4.35 -11.96
N ASP A 49 -10.10 -4.34 -12.39
CA ASP A 49 -11.25 -4.39 -11.45
C ASP A 49 -11.20 -5.60 -10.50
N GLU A 50 -10.72 -6.73 -10.97
CA GLU A 50 -10.56 -7.96 -10.19
C GLU A 50 -9.54 -7.82 -9.05
N ASP A 51 -8.60 -6.88 -9.16
CA ASP A 51 -7.59 -6.62 -8.13
C ASP A 51 -8.15 -5.81 -6.97
N ILE A 52 -9.26 -5.11 -7.19
CA ILE A 52 -9.90 -4.28 -6.17
C ILE A 52 -10.68 -5.18 -5.22
N ARG A 53 -10.05 -5.53 -4.15
CA ARG A 53 -10.63 -6.40 -3.11
C ARG A 53 -10.05 -6.05 -1.75
N LYS A 54 -10.81 -6.33 -0.72
CA LYS A 54 -10.39 -6.10 0.67
C LYS A 54 -9.04 -6.76 0.95
N GLY A 55 -8.12 -6.00 1.50
CA GLY A 55 -6.76 -6.43 1.81
C GLY A 55 -5.71 -6.11 0.74
N ALA A 56 -6.10 -5.77 -0.48
CA ALA A 56 -5.16 -5.34 -1.51
C ALA A 56 -4.51 -4.00 -1.15
N VAL A 57 -3.21 -3.87 -1.39
CA VAL A 57 -2.50 -2.59 -1.28
C VAL A 57 -2.44 -1.98 -2.68
N MET A 58 -2.96 -0.77 -2.82
CA MET A 58 -3.14 -0.14 -4.13
C MET A 58 -2.65 1.30 -4.15
N LEU A 59 -2.17 1.72 -5.31
CA LEU A 59 -1.83 3.12 -5.61
C LEU A 59 -3.04 3.78 -6.25
N PHE A 60 -3.42 4.94 -5.74
CA PHE A 60 -4.57 5.70 -6.24
C PHE A 60 -4.34 7.21 -6.15
N ARG A 61 -5.10 7.96 -6.95
CA ARG A 61 -5.12 9.43 -6.89
C ARG A 61 -6.09 9.87 -5.80
N HIS A 62 -5.63 10.81 -4.99
CA HIS A 62 -6.44 11.38 -3.91
C HIS A 62 -6.06 12.84 -3.68
N ARG A 63 -7.00 13.75 -3.94
CA ARG A 63 -6.83 15.20 -3.73
C ARG A 63 -5.54 15.76 -4.36
N GLY A 64 -5.29 15.43 -5.63
CA GLY A 64 -4.12 15.90 -6.37
C GLY A 64 -2.79 15.23 -5.98
N SER A 65 -2.82 14.22 -5.15
CA SER A 65 -1.64 13.45 -4.73
C SER A 65 -1.81 11.96 -5.07
N HIS A 66 -0.71 11.24 -5.09
CA HIS A 66 -0.69 9.79 -5.18
C HIS A 66 -0.54 9.18 -3.79
N VAL A 67 -1.42 8.26 -3.46
CA VAL A 67 -1.45 7.59 -2.16
C VAL A 67 -1.42 6.09 -2.37
N MET A 68 -0.69 5.37 -1.51
CA MET A 68 -0.69 3.93 -1.49
C MET A 68 -1.09 3.43 -0.12
N HIS A 69 -2.25 2.80 -0.05
CA HIS A 69 -2.79 2.25 1.18
C HIS A 69 -3.55 0.94 0.90
N ARG A 70 -4.06 0.34 1.96
CA ARG A 70 -4.77 -0.94 1.89
C ARG A 70 -6.26 -0.74 1.77
N VAL A 71 -6.89 -1.52 0.89
CA VAL A 71 -8.36 -1.56 0.76
C VAL A 71 -8.96 -2.19 2.02
N THR A 72 -9.84 -1.45 2.68
CA THR A 72 -10.55 -1.93 3.87
C THR A 72 -12.04 -2.18 3.63
N LYS A 73 -12.64 -1.48 2.66
CA LYS A 73 -14.05 -1.63 2.33
C LYS A 73 -14.32 -1.25 0.87
N ILE A 74 -15.27 -1.93 0.26
CA ILE A 74 -15.72 -1.65 -1.10
C ILE A 74 -17.23 -1.51 -1.08
N GLU A 75 -17.73 -0.38 -1.59
CA GLU A 75 -19.15 -0.08 -1.74
C GLU A 75 -19.42 0.36 -3.18
N GLY A 76 -19.70 -0.61 -4.07
CA GLY A 76 -19.90 -0.33 -5.49
C GLY A 76 -18.70 0.31 -6.15
N ASP A 77 -18.85 1.55 -6.61
CA ASP A 77 -17.78 2.32 -7.25
C ASP A 77 -16.84 3.02 -6.25
N VAL A 78 -17.19 3.02 -4.98
CA VAL A 78 -16.43 3.66 -3.90
C VAL A 78 -15.57 2.64 -3.19
N VAL A 79 -14.29 2.96 -3.04
CA VAL A 79 -13.30 2.13 -2.35
C VAL A 79 -12.71 2.91 -1.18
N ILE A 80 -12.67 2.31 -0.01
CA ILE A 80 -12.16 2.91 1.22
C ILE A 80 -10.82 2.28 1.54
N PHE A 81 -9.83 3.13 1.79
CA PHE A 81 -8.45 2.77 2.06
C PHE A 81 -8.00 3.21 3.45
N GLU A 82 -7.06 2.48 3.98
CA GLU A 82 -6.45 2.77 5.28
C GLU A 82 -4.97 2.37 5.26
N GLY A 83 -4.10 3.22 5.80
CA GLY A 83 -2.70 2.88 5.99
C GLY A 83 -2.53 1.94 7.16
N ASP A 84 -1.73 0.87 7.01
CA ASP A 84 -1.48 -0.10 8.08
C ASP A 84 -0.93 0.55 9.35
N GLY A 85 -0.10 1.58 9.19
CA GLY A 85 0.47 2.37 10.28
C GLY A 85 -0.30 3.65 10.60
N ASN A 86 -1.36 3.93 9.90
CA ASN A 86 -2.17 5.14 10.06
C ASN A 86 -3.68 4.81 9.98
N TYR A 87 -4.10 3.88 10.77
CA TYR A 87 -5.46 3.35 10.78
C TYR A 87 -6.53 4.35 11.27
N LYS A 88 -6.13 5.52 11.74
CA LYS A 88 -7.05 6.58 12.18
C LYS A 88 -7.59 7.42 11.03
N MET A 89 -6.91 7.42 9.91
CA MET A 89 -7.30 8.16 8.72
C MET A 89 -7.74 7.19 7.63
N GLN A 90 -8.89 7.48 7.05
CA GLN A 90 -9.40 6.76 5.89
C GLN A 90 -9.38 7.68 4.68
N GLU A 91 -9.00 7.15 3.53
CA GLU A 91 -9.16 7.81 2.25
C GLU A 91 -10.26 7.11 1.45
N ILE A 92 -11.00 7.89 0.70
CA ILE A 92 -12.05 7.41 -0.20
C ILE A 92 -11.63 7.73 -1.62
N ALA A 93 -11.67 6.73 -2.49
CA ALA A 93 -11.41 6.91 -3.91
C ALA A 93 -12.47 6.19 -4.75
N LEU A 94 -12.66 6.65 -5.97
CA LEU A 94 -13.47 5.95 -6.95
C LEU A 94 -12.60 4.91 -7.67
N ARG A 95 -13.22 3.86 -8.19
CA ARG A 95 -12.50 2.82 -8.96
C ARG A 95 -11.65 3.42 -10.08
N LYS A 96 -12.15 4.44 -10.77
CA LYS A 96 -11.44 5.13 -11.86
C LYS A 96 -10.14 5.81 -11.42
N ASP A 97 -9.98 6.14 -10.15
CA ASP A 97 -8.80 6.79 -9.60
C ASP A 97 -7.76 5.81 -9.09
N ILE A 98 -8.04 4.52 -9.12
CA ILE A 98 -7.11 3.47 -8.74
C ILE A 98 -6.21 3.16 -9.93
N ILE A 99 -4.91 3.22 -9.71
CA ILE A 99 -3.89 3.16 -10.77
C ILE A 99 -3.21 1.79 -10.80
N ALA A 100 -2.76 1.31 -9.65
CA ALA A 100 -1.92 0.13 -9.58
C ALA A 100 -2.21 -0.71 -8.34
N VAL A 101 -1.85 -1.98 -8.42
CA VAL A 101 -1.87 -2.91 -7.28
C VAL A 101 -0.44 -3.33 -6.94
N MET A 102 -0.14 -3.44 -5.67
CA MET A 102 1.11 -4.00 -5.19
C MET A 102 1.12 -5.51 -5.41
N GLU A 103 2.07 -5.97 -6.20
CA GLU A 103 2.23 -7.38 -6.56
C GLU A 103 3.24 -8.09 -5.68
N ALA A 104 4.29 -7.40 -5.28
CA ALA A 104 5.35 -7.95 -4.45
C ALA A 104 6.06 -6.90 -3.61
N VAL A 105 6.75 -7.36 -2.59
CA VAL A 105 7.66 -6.58 -1.76
C VAL A 105 9.07 -7.15 -1.91
N VAL A 106 10.06 -6.27 -2.08
CA VAL A 106 11.47 -6.65 -2.16
C VAL A 106 12.19 -6.07 -0.95
N ARG A 107 12.77 -6.95 -0.14
CA ARG A 107 13.56 -6.58 1.04
C ARG A 107 14.99 -6.18 0.63
N PRO A 108 15.75 -5.50 1.51
CA PRO A 108 17.14 -5.12 1.22
C PRO A 108 18.05 -6.29 0.84
N SER A 109 17.78 -7.48 1.36
CA SER A 109 18.48 -8.72 0.99
C SER A 109 18.26 -9.20 -0.44
N GLY A 110 17.36 -8.53 -1.19
CA GLY A 110 16.90 -8.99 -2.50
C GLY A 110 15.75 -10.01 -2.43
N ARG A 111 15.35 -10.42 -1.24
CA ARG A 111 14.23 -11.35 -1.07
C ARG A 111 12.93 -10.74 -1.55
N ARG A 112 12.29 -11.39 -2.51
CA ARG A 112 10.99 -11.02 -3.04
C ARG A 112 9.87 -11.80 -2.32
N ILE A 113 8.86 -11.08 -1.85
CA ILE A 113 7.68 -11.67 -1.21
C ILE A 113 6.47 -11.33 -2.09
N GLU A 114 5.84 -12.35 -2.69
CA GLU A 114 4.64 -12.15 -3.50
C GLU A 114 3.44 -11.85 -2.61
N CYS A 115 2.64 -10.85 -2.99
CA CYS A 115 1.41 -10.52 -2.27
C CYS A 115 0.33 -11.61 -2.38
N SER A 116 0.44 -12.47 -3.38
CA SER A 116 -0.40 -13.67 -3.52
C SER A 116 0.03 -14.83 -2.62
N SER A 117 1.21 -14.75 -2.00
CA SER A 117 1.73 -15.83 -1.14
C SER A 117 0.93 -15.97 0.15
N SER A 118 0.88 -17.20 0.66
CA SER A 118 0.24 -17.49 1.95
C SER A 118 0.88 -16.70 3.09
N ARG A 119 2.21 -16.56 3.05
CA ARG A 119 2.96 -15.79 4.05
C ARG A 119 2.48 -14.33 4.13
N TRP A 120 2.37 -13.65 2.99
CA TRP A 120 1.91 -12.27 2.95
C TRP A 120 0.45 -12.15 3.41
N ARG A 121 -0.40 -13.05 2.97
CA ARG A 121 -1.81 -13.09 3.36
C ARG A 121 -1.97 -13.28 4.86
N ILE A 122 -1.22 -14.20 5.45
CA ILE A 122 -1.24 -14.47 6.90
C ILE A 122 -0.76 -13.24 7.67
N LEU A 123 0.37 -12.64 7.29
CA LEU A 123 0.89 -11.44 7.93
C LEU A 123 -0.09 -10.27 7.85
N SER A 124 -0.70 -10.06 6.69
CA SER A 124 -1.70 -9.02 6.48
C SER A 124 -2.96 -9.28 7.32
N PHE A 125 -3.45 -10.50 7.32
CA PHE A 125 -4.61 -10.89 8.13
C PHE A 125 -4.35 -10.71 9.62
N MET A 126 -3.22 -11.17 10.11
CA MET A 126 -2.82 -11.01 11.51
C MET A 126 -2.80 -9.54 11.92
N TRP A 127 -2.24 -8.67 11.08
CA TRP A 127 -2.20 -7.24 11.37
C TRP A 127 -3.60 -6.60 11.32
N LEU A 128 -4.39 -6.91 10.32
CA LEU A 128 -5.74 -6.35 10.17
C LEU A 128 -6.71 -6.84 11.25
N SER A 129 -6.49 -8.02 11.81
CA SER A 129 -7.32 -8.58 12.89
C SER A 129 -7.00 -7.98 14.27
N GLN A 130 -5.90 -7.23 14.41
CA GLN A 130 -5.54 -6.59 15.68
C GLN A 130 -6.57 -5.51 16.06
N ALA A 131 -6.88 -5.42 17.34
CA ALA A 131 -7.68 -4.32 17.88
C ALA A 131 -6.93 -2.98 17.72
N ARG A 132 -7.67 -1.89 17.53
CA ARG A 132 -7.06 -0.56 17.33
C ARG A 132 -6.12 -0.16 18.47
N ILE A 133 -6.43 -0.54 19.69
CA ILE A 133 -5.58 -0.27 20.87
C ILE A 133 -4.25 -1.03 20.75
N GLU A 134 -4.30 -2.31 20.41
CA GLU A 134 -3.10 -3.14 20.23
C GLU A 134 -2.21 -2.60 19.12
N ARG A 135 -2.78 -2.23 17.98
CA ARG A 135 -2.04 -1.59 16.88
C ARG A 135 -1.34 -0.32 17.33
N ARG A 136 -2.04 0.50 18.11
CA ARG A 136 -1.48 1.75 18.64
C ARG A 136 -0.28 1.49 19.54
N VAL A 137 -0.36 0.49 20.40
CA VAL A 137 0.75 0.11 21.28
C VAL A 137 1.94 -0.41 20.48
N ILE A 138 1.71 -1.33 19.55
CA ILE A 138 2.76 -1.91 18.70
C ILE A 138 3.47 -0.82 17.90
N LEU A 139 2.74 0.05 17.24
CA LEU A 139 3.31 1.15 16.45
C LEU A 139 4.04 2.17 17.34
N GLY A 140 3.55 2.41 18.54
CA GLY A 140 4.22 3.26 19.52
C GLY A 140 5.58 2.71 19.95
N ILE A 141 5.65 1.42 20.22
CA ILE A 141 6.90 0.73 20.56
C ILE A 141 7.86 0.77 19.38
N MET A 142 7.42 0.43 18.18
CA MET A 142 8.24 0.47 16.97
C MET A 142 8.85 1.85 16.73
N ARG A 143 8.06 2.91 16.93
CA ARG A 143 8.54 4.28 16.79
C ARG A 143 9.65 4.62 17.80
N ARG A 144 9.48 4.19 19.06
CA ARG A 144 10.49 4.41 20.11
C ARG A 144 11.80 3.66 19.83
N LEU A 145 11.70 2.48 19.22
CA LEU A 145 12.88 1.66 18.89
C LEU A 145 13.45 1.96 17.50
N ASN A 146 12.93 2.96 16.79
CA ASN A 146 13.30 3.29 15.40
C ASN A 146 13.19 2.10 14.43
N LEU A 147 12.21 1.25 14.65
CA LEU A 147 11.96 0.08 13.79
C LEU A 147 11.00 0.37 12.63
#